data_0c5b14076532c2d767f80c7c6809df46
#
_entry.id   0c5b14076532c2d767f80c7c6809df46
#
_cell.length_a   1.000
_cell.length_b   1.000
_cell.length_c   1.000
_cell.angle_alpha   90.00
_cell.angle_beta   90.00
_cell.angle_gamma   90.00
#
_symmetry.space_group_name_H-M   'P 1'
#
loop_
_entity.id
_entity.type
_entity.pdbx_description
1 polymer ?
#
loop_
_entity_poly.entity_id
_entity_poly.type
_entity_poly.pdbx_seq_one_letter_code
_entity_poly.pdbx_strand_id
1 'polypeptide(L)'
;LDALTESGREDRTIVCVWGDHGMHLGKHGLFRKATVFDGATRVPFLIAAPGTAKAGAACTRPTELIDMYPTLAELCGLPAPAGLEGISMVPLL
;
A
#
# COMPACT_ATOMS: atom_id res chain seq x y z
N LEU A 1 -15.45 -2.14 6.93
CA LEU A 1 -14.80 -3.31 7.55
C LEU A 1 -15.77 -4.18 8.35
N ASP A 2 -16.94 -3.66 8.76
CA ASP A 2 -17.91 -4.38 9.60
C ASP A 2 -18.34 -5.72 8.98
N ALA A 3 -18.64 -5.75 7.69
CA ALA A 3 -18.96 -6.99 6.97
C ALA A 3 -17.83 -8.03 6.99
N LEU A 4 -16.57 -7.60 7.05
CA LEU A 4 -15.43 -8.51 7.20
C LEU A 4 -15.42 -9.12 8.61
N THR A 5 -15.62 -8.30 9.63
CA THR A 5 -15.74 -8.72 11.02
C THR A 5 -16.93 -9.70 11.19
N GLU A 6 -18.10 -9.35 10.70
CA GLU A 6 -19.30 -10.20 10.74
C GLU A 6 -19.10 -11.55 10.02
N SER A 7 -18.26 -11.58 8.98
CA SER A 7 -17.96 -12.82 8.25
C SER A 7 -17.01 -13.77 9.00
N GLY A 8 -16.35 -13.32 10.07
CA GLY A 8 -15.35 -14.07 10.81
C GLY A 8 -14.09 -14.41 10.00
N ARG A 9 -13.74 -13.57 9.01
CA ARG A 9 -12.59 -13.82 8.10
C ARG A 9 -11.44 -12.83 8.29
N GLU A 10 -11.48 -12.03 9.34
CA GLU A 10 -10.46 -10.98 9.60
C GLU A 10 -9.05 -11.56 9.71
N ASP A 11 -8.91 -12.71 10.37
CA ASP A 11 -7.65 -13.40 10.64
C ASP A 11 -6.97 -14.00 9.39
N ARG A 12 -7.68 -14.05 8.28
CA ARG A 12 -7.20 -14.61 7.00
C ARG A 12 -7.47 -13.71 5.80
N THR A 13 -7.65 -12.43 6.04
CA THR A 13 -7.87 -11.45 4.97
C THR A 13 -6.83 -10.35 5.08
N ILE A 14 -6.09 -10.13 4.00
CA ILE A 14 -5.21 -8.98 3.87
C ILE A 14 -6.06 -7.82 3.38
N VAL A 15 -5.98 -6.69 4.09
CA VAL A 15 -6.63 -5.43 3.68
C VAL A 15 -5.56 -4.44 3.26
N CYS A 16 -5.67 -3.96 2.03
CA CYS A 16 -4.77 -2.96 1.47
C CYS A 16 -5.57 -1.73 1.05
N VAL A 17 -5.16 -0.56 1.51
CA VAL A 17 -5.80 0.73 1.16
C VAL A 17 -4.72 1.69 0.70
N TRP A 18 -4.92 2.29 -0.48
CA TRP A 18 -3.98 3.26 -1.03
C TRP A 18 -4.66 4.33 -1.87
N GLY A 19 -3.98 5.45 -2.10
CA GLY A 19 -4.34 6.40 -3.15
C GLY A 19 -3.54 6.11 -4.41
N ASP A 20 -4.16 6.21 -5.58
CA ASP A 20 -3.47 6.05 -6.88
C ASP A 20 -2.58 7.27 -7.19
N HIS A 21 -2.98 8.44 -6.73
CA HIS A 21 -2.25 9.71 -6.81
C HIS A 21 -2.80 10.71 -5.79
N GLY A 22 -2.03 11.73 -5.50
CA GLY A 22 -2.48 12.89 -4.75
C GLY A 22 -3.11 13.97 -5.64
N MET A 23 -3.32 15.17 -5.08
CA MET A 23 -3.89 16.31 -5.79
C MET A 23 -3.32 17.62 -5.23
N HIS A 24 -2.89 18.50 -6.12
CA HIS A 24 -2.58 19.88 -5.75
C HIS A 24 -3.87 20.66 -5.57
N LEU A 25 -4.02 21.28 -4.41
CA LEU A 25 -5.16 22.14 -4.09
C LEU A 25 -4.67 23.57 -3.83
N GLY A 26 -4.02 24.15 -4.83
CA GLY A 26 -3.43 25.50 -4.77
C GLY A 26 -1.94 25.53 -4.44
N LYS A 27 -1.36 24.48 -3.87
CA LYS A 27 0.08 24.41 -3.58
C LYS A 27 0.89 24.56 -4.89
N HIS A 28 1.91 25.39 -4.89
CA HIS A 28 2.69 25.78 -6.08
C HIS A 28 1.83 26.45 -7.19
N GLY A 29 0.66 27.01 -6.86
CA GLY A 29 -0.27 27.57 -7.84
C GLY A 29 -0.94 26.53 -8.75
N LEU A 30 -0.91 25.25 -8.35
CA LEU A 30 -1.40 24.14 -9.14
C LEU A 30 -2.71 23.56 -8.57
N PHE A 31 -3.62 23.19 -9.47
CA PHE A 31 -4.87 22.49 -9.18
C PHE A 31 -4.97 21.22 -10.04
N ARG A 32 -3.97 20.35 -9.96
CA ARG A 32 -3.86 19.13 -10.78
C ARG A 32 -2.98 18.08 -10.10
N LYS A 33 -2.81 16.93 -10.72
CA LYS A 33 -2.06 15.78 -10.22
C LYS A 33 -0.81 15.40 -11.02
N ALA A 34 -0.76 15.76 -12.32
CA ALA A 34 0.30 15.35 -13.23
C ALA A 34 1.61 16.13 -12.98
N THR A 35 2.24 15.88 -11.84
CA THR A 35 3.52 16.46 -11.42
C THR A 35 4.29 15.44 -10.59
N VAL A 36 5.57 15.71 -10.34
CA VAL A 36 6.44 14.92 -9.47
C VAL A 36 6.56 15.47 -8.04
N PHE A 37 5.77 16.48 -7.69
CA PHE A 37 5.76 17.02 -6.32
C PHE A 37 5.00 16.13 -5.35
N ASP A 38 5.38 16.14 -4.09
CA ASP A 38 4.73 15.39 -3.00
C ASP A 38 3.21 15.47 -3.00
N GLY A 39 2.65 16.63 -3.33
CA GLY A 39 1.20 16.82 -3.39
C GLY A 39 0.50 15.88 -4.39
N ALA A 40 1.22 15.42 -5.40
CA ALA A 40 0.71 14.49 -6.40
C ALA A 40 1.20 13.06 -6.20
N THR A 41 2.40 12.86 -5.62
CA THR A 41 3.06 11.54 -5.55
C THR A 41 2.99 10.89 -4.19
N ARG A 42 2.88 11.68 -3.10
CA ARG A 42 2.76 11.15 -1.75
C ARG A 42 1.31 10.83 -1.41
N VAL A 43 0.98 9.58 -1.30
CA VAL A 43 -0.37 9.08 -1.05
C VAL A 43 -0.43 8.24 0.22
N PRO A 44 -1.60 8.10 0.86
CA PRO A 44 -1.81 7.09 1.89
C PRO A 44 -1.54 5.69 1.34
N PHE A 45 -0.87 4.86 2.13
CA PHE A 45 -0.67 3.45 1.83
C PHE A 45 -0.69 2.67 3.14
N LEU A 46 -1.68 1.79 3.30
CA LEU A 46 -1.89 1.00 4.51
C LEU A 46 -2.04 -0.47 4.12
N ILE A 47 -1.40 -1.33 4.89
CA ILE A 47 -1.53 -2.78 4.77
C ILE A 47 -1.85 -3.35 6.15
N ALA A 48 -2.93 -4.10 6.24
CA ALA A 48 -3.23 -4.96 7.37
C ALA A 48 -3.07 -6.42 6.91
N ALA A 49 -2.07 -7.10 7.42
CA ALA A 49 -1.76 -8.50 7.11
C ALA A 49 -1.68 -9.29 8.43
N PRO A 50 -2.74 -10.02 8.80
CA PRO A 50 -2.79 -10.77 10.05
C PRO A 50 -1.61 -11.74 10.17
N GLY A 51 -0.97 -11.75 11.34
CA GLY A 51 0.19 -12.61 11.61
C GLY A 51 1.53 -12.12 11.04
N THR A 52 1.53 -11.08 10.21
CA THR A 52 2.75 -10.51 9.63
C THR A 52 2.93 -9.05 10.03
N ALA A 53 1.96 -8.19 9.70
CA ALA A 53 2.05 -6.77 10.00
C ALA A 53 1.78 -6.47 11.48
N LYS A 54 2.63 -5.62 12.07
CA LYS A 54 2.43 -5.12 13.43
C LYS A 54 1.35 -4.04 13.42
N ALA A 55 0.23 -4.30 14.09
CA ALA A 55 -0.89 -3.36 14.16
C ALA A 55 -0.45 -1.99 14.70
N GLY A 56 -0.83 -0.92 14.01
CA GLY A 56 -0.51 0.46 14.37
C GLY A 56 0.94 0.88 14.10
N ALA A 57 1.77 0.03 13.54
CA ALA A 57 3.12 0.40 13.15
C ALA A 57 3.09 1.39 11.96
N ALA A 58 4.08 2.28 11.94
CA ALA A 58 4.28 3.19 10.82
C ALA A 58 5.70 3.01 10.26
N CYS A 59 5.81 2.93 8.94
CA CYS A 59 7.07 2.90 8.23
C CYS A 59 7.30 4.25 7.54
N THR A 60 8.50 4.81 7.68
CA THR A 60 8.90 6.09 7.05
C THR A 60 9.77 5.88 5.81
N ARG A 61 10.03 4.64 5.41
CA ARG A 61 10.80 4.36 4.21
C ARG A 61 9.95 4.68 2.97
N PRO A 62 10.55 5.27 1.94
CA PRO A 62 9.90 5.42 0.64
C PRO A 62 9.55 4.04 0.08
N THR A 63 8.35 3.93 -0.46
CA THR A 63 7.85 2.75 -1.17
C THR A 63 7.14 3.21 -2.44
N GLU A 64 7.03 2.34 -3.41
CA GLU A 64 6.35 2.63 -4.66
C GLU A 64 5.12 1.73 -4.84
N LEU A 65 4.13 2.17 -5.60
CA LEU A 65 2.93 1.35 -5.82
C LEU A 65 3.22 0.06 -6.61
N ILE A 66 4.32 0.02 -7.37
CA ILE A 66 4.78 -1.20 -8.05
C ILE A 66 5.24 -2.29 -7.07
N ASP A 67 5.60 -1.92 -5.83
CA ASP A 67 6.00 -2.84 -4.77
C ASP A 67 4.81 -3.63 -4.21
N MET A 68 3.59 -3.17 -4.45
CA MET A 68 2.38 -3.77 -3.92
C MET A 68 2.17 -5.19 -4.45
N TYR A 69 2.37 -5.41 -5.75
CA TYR A 69 2.14 -6.73 -6.34
C TYR A 69 3.08 -7.81 -5.76
N PRO A 70 4.42 -7.65 -5.75
CA PRO A 70 5.30 -8.63 -5.14
C PRO A 70 5.05 -8.81 -3.63
N THR A 71 4.66 -7.75 -2.92
CA THR A 71 4.31 -7.82 -1.50
C THR A 71 3.08 -8.69 -1.27
N LEU A 72 2.00 -8.47 -2.02
CA LEU A 72 0.78 -9.27 -1.89
C LEU A 72 1.00 -10.72 -2.31
N ALA A 73 1.80 -10.98 -3.35
CA ALA A 73 2.17 -12.32 -3.75
C ALA A 73 2.90 -13.05 -2.60
N GLU A 74 3.90 -12.43 -1.99
CA GLU A 74 4.65 -13.00 -0.86
C GLU A 74 3.75 -13.24 0.35
N LEU A 75 2.92 -12.26 0.73
CA LEU A 75 1.97 -12.40 1.84
C LEU A 75 0.95 -13.54 1.64
N CYS A 76 0.59 -13.81 0.39
CA CYS A 76 -0.30 -14.92 0.03
C CYS A 76 0.43 -16.25 -0.20
N GLY A 77 1.76 -16.30 -0.05
CA GLY A 77 2.55 -17.51 -0.33
C GLY A 77 2.55 -17.91 -1.81
N LEU A 78 2.33 -16.95 -2.71
CA LEU A 78 2.30 -17.16 -4.15
C LEU A 78 3.64 -16.80 -4.79
N PRO A 79 4.08 -17.53 -5.83
CA PRO A 79 5.28 -17.15 -6.56
C PRO A 79 5.05 -15.83 -7.30
N ALA A 80 5.96 -14.87 -7.12
CA ALA A 80 5.96 -13.66 -7.90
C ALA A 80 6.47 -13.96 -9.34
N PRO A 81 5.81 -13.42 -10.38
CA PRO A 81 6.29 -13.55 -11.75
C PRO A 81 7.70 -12.99 -11.92
N ALA A 82 8.49 -13.59 -12.80
CA ALA A 82 9.79 -13.04 -13.17
C ALA A 82 9.63 -11.70 -13.91
N GLY A 83 10.58 -10.78 -13.70
CA GLY A 83 10.61 -9.49 -14.40
C GLY A 83 9.78 -8.39 -13.76
N LEU A 84 9.30 -8.56 -12.53
CA LEU A 84 8.74 -7.45 -11.76
C LEU A 84 9.85 -6.45 -11.41
N GLU A 85 9.57 -5.15 -11.58
CA GLU A 85 10.48 -4.07 -11.19
C GLU A 85 10.34 -3.73 -9.71
N GLY A 86 9.14 -3.93 -9.13
CA GLY A 86 8.86 -3.72 -7.71
C GLY A 86 9.51 -4.77 -6.82
N ILE A 87 9.72 -4.42 -5.57
CA ILE A 87 10.28 -5.28 -4.51
C ILE A 87 9.25 -5.51 -3.41
N SER A 88 9.33 -6.66 -2.75
CA SER A 88 8.42 -6.94 -1.62
C SER A 88 8.70 -6.04 -0.43
N MET A 89 7.63 -5.46 0.13
CA MET A 89 7.64 -4.66 1.35
C MET A 89 7.42 -5.50 2.61
N VAL A 90 7.29 -6.83 2.53
CA VAL A 90 7.08 -7.70 3.70
C VAL A 90 8.10 -7.43 4.81
N PRO A 91 9.40 -7.20 4.54
CA PRO A 91 10.37 -6.85 5.59
C PRO A 91 10.11 -5.52 6.30
N LEU A 92 9.18 -4.71 5.84
CA LEU A 92 8.80 -3.43 6.44
C LEU A 92 7.53 -3.53 7.32
N LEU A 93 6.81 -4.66 7.24
CA LEU A 93 5.57 -4.91 7.97
C LEU A 93 5.87 -5.57 9.31
#